data_263415d9d66f3891a787e1042ae167d1
#
_entry.id   263415d9d66f3891a787e1042ae167d1
#
_cell.length_a   1.000
_cell.length_b   1.000
_cell.length_c   1.000
_cell.angle_alpha   90.00
_cell.angle_beta   90.00
_cell.angle_gamma   90.00
#
_symmetry.space_group_name_H-M   'P 1'
#
loop_
_entity.id
_entity.type
_entity.pdbx_description
1 polymer ?
#
loop_
_entity_poly.entity_id
_entity_poly.type
_entity_poly.pdbx_seq_one_letter_code
_entity_poly.pdbx_strand_id
1 'polypeptide(L)'
;MINILLEGYDIDAPWLYDELKKYMQPTHRVVVIAFSFRDSQAKSLADWNYLYSKSNGRFYEGIVSGFTAYGISEENVSFINYFTDTKESAKEKIENADILYFLGGLPDRMMDRIKEFDLKDVLMKHNGIVMGYSAGAVIQLAEYHLSPDDDYPEF
;
A
#
# COMPACT_ATOMS: atom_id res chain seq x y z
N MET A 1 -14.97 -7.01 5.44
CA MET A 1 -13.94 -6.06 4.97
C MET A 1 -14.12 -4.72 5.68
N ILE A 2 -13.04 -4.14 6.18
CA ILE A 2 -13.01 -2.81 6.80
C ILE A 2 -12.14 -1.92 5.91
N ASN A 3 -12.66 -0.78 5.46
CA ASN A 3 -11.93 0.19 4.67
C ASN A 3 -11.51 1.36 5.56
N ILE A 4 -10.21 1.70 5.55
CA ILE A 4 -9.61 2.80 6.29
C ILE A 4 -8.96 3.75 5.29
N LEU A 5 -9.52 4.94 5.15
CA LEU A 5 -9.06 5.96 4.22
C LEU A 5 -8.33 7.04 5.01
N LEU A 6 -7.08 7.27 4.65
CA LEU A 6 -6.18 8.19 5.35
C LEU A 6 -5.74 9.32 4.41
N GLU A 7 -5.52 10.49 4.97
CA GLU A 7 -4.94 11.60 4.24
C GLU A 7 -3.42 11.42 4.10
N GLY A 8 -2.75 11.01 5.18
CA GLY A 8 -1.29 10.87 5.27
C GLY A 8 -0.84 9.46 5.65
N TYR A 9 0.47 9.29 5.68
CA TYR A 9 1.14 8.01 5.94
C TYR A 9 1.48 7.76 7.42
N ASP A 10 1.34 8.77 8.28
CA ASP A 10 1.71 8.69 9.71
C ASP A 10 0.62 7.94 10.51
N ILE A 11 0.51 6.62 10.25
CA ILE A 11 -0.54 5.79 10.86
C ILE A 11 -0.37 5.62 12.38
N ASP A 12 0.82 5.85 12.90
CA ASP A 12 1.17 5.82 14.33
C ASP A 12 1.10 7.20 15.00
N ALA A 13 0.62 8.23 14.29
CA ALA A 13 0.45 9.56 14.86
C ALA A 13 -0.42 9.51 16.13
N PRO A 14 -0.07 10.25 17.21
CA PRO A 14 -0.76 10.16 18.50
C PRO A 14 -2.28 10.38 18.43
N TRP A 15 -2.72 11.24 17.51
CA TRP A 15 -4.15 11.54 17.33
C TRP A 15 -4.92 10.42 16.61
N LEU A 16 -4.23 9.52 15.90
CA LEU A 16 -4.81 8.42 15.12
C LEU A 16 -4.61 7.06 15.80
N TYR A 17 -3.56 6.93 16.61
CA TYR A 17 -3.14 5.67 17.21
C TYR A 17 -4.25 4.96 17.97
N ASP A 18 -4.96 5.66 18.86
CA ASP A 18 -6.01 5.06 19.67
C ASP A 18 -7.23 4.59 18.86
N GLU A 19 -7.45 5.18 17.69
CA GLU A 19 -8.50 4.73 16.78
C GLU A 19 -8.06 3.50 16.00
N LEU A 20 -6.87 3.50 15.41
CA LEU A 20 -6.40 2.40 14.60
C LEU A 20 -6.06 1.14 15.41
N LYS A 21 -5.57 1.28 16.64
CA LYS A 21 -5.24 0.11 17.48
C LYS A 21 -6.44 -0.78 17.78
N LYS A 22 -7.67 -0.30 17.62
CA LYS A 22 -8.89 -1.10 17.76
C LYS A 22 -9.00 -2.19 16.68
N TYR A 23 -8.33 -1.99 15.55
CA TYR A 23 -8.37 -2.86 14.39
C TYR A 23 -7.05 -3.63 14.19
N MET A 24 -5.93 -3.15 14.75
CA MET A 24 -4.62 -3.76 14.59
C MET A 24 -4.41 -4.87 15.64
N GLN A 25 -3.86 -6.00 15.20
CA GLN A 25 -3.47 -7.11 16.08
C GLN A 25 -1.99 -7.46 15.81
N PRO A 26 -1.18 -7.76 16.85
CA PRO A 26 0.23 -8.11 16.68
C PRO A 26 0.48 -9.30 15.74
N THR A 27 -0.51 -10.16 15.56
CA THR A 27 -0.47 -11.34 14.70
C THR A 27 -0.82 -11.05 13.24
N HIS A 28 -1.31 -9.86 12.92
CA HIS A 28 -1.70 -9.52 11.56
C HIS A 28 -0.51 -9.55 10.61
N ARG A 29 -0.77 -10.04 9.40
CA ARG A 29 0.13 -9.99 8.25
C ARG A 29 -0.28 -8.85 7.35
N VAL A 30 0.67 -7.96 7.09
CA VAL A 30 0.48 -6.77 6.26
C VAL A 30 1.11 -6.99 4.89
N VAL A 31 0.36 -6.70 3.85
CA VAL A 31 0.88 -6.62 2.49
C VAL A 31 0.78 -5.19 1.99
N VAL A 32 1.93 -4.60 1.73
CA VAL A 32 2.06 -3.25 1.18
C VAL A 32 2.01 -3.33 -0.34
N ILE A 33 1.04 -2.63 -0.93
CA ILE A 33 0.87 -2.54 -2.39
C ILE A 33 1.49 -1.22 -2.87
N ALA A 34 2.79 -1.30 -3.21
CA ALA A 34 3.61 -0.15 -3.61
C ALA A 34 3.54 0.07 -5.13
N PHE A 35 2.34 0.24 -5.69
CA PHE A 35 2.10 0.35 -7.14
C PHE A 35 1.84 1.78 -7.64
N SER A 36 1.79 2.76 -6.73
CA SER A 36 1.46 4.15 -7.02
C SER A 36 2.64 5.03 -7.45
N PHE A 37 3.86 4.47 -7.53
CA PHE A 37 5.05 5.23 -7.92
C PHE A 37 4.97 5.75 -9.36
N ARG A 38 5.58 6.92 -9.61
CA ARG A 38 5.71 7.50 -10.95
C ARG A 38 6.69 6.69 -11.79
N ASP A 39 6.43 6.55 -13.10
CA ASP A 39 7.34 5.87 -14.03
C ASP A 39 8.74 6.51 -14.07
N SER A 40 8.83 7.80 -13.72
CA SER A 40 10.12 8.51 -13.56
C SER A 40 10.88 8.12 -12.28
N GLN A 41 10.20 7.60 -11.25
CA GLN A 41 10.78 7.25 -9.95
C GLN A 41 11.34 5.83 -9.92
N ALA A 42 10.69 4.89 -10.62
CA ALA A 42 11.15 3.51 -10.67
C ALA A 42 10.94 2.91 -12.07
N LYS A 43 12.06 2.68 -12.77
CA LYS A 43 12.12 2.04 -14.08
C LYS A 43 12.77 0.66 -14.03
N SER A 44 13.32 0.31 -12.88
CA SER A 44 14.07 -0.93 -12.66
C SER A 44 13.91 -1.45 -11.26
N LEU A 45 14.31 -2.71 -11.03
CA LEU A 45 14.39 -3.29 -9.69
C LEU A 45 15.31 -2.46 -8.76
N ALA A 46 16.40 -1.90 -9.28
CA ALA A 46 17.31 -1.08 -8.50
C ALA A 46 16.62 0.20 -7.98
N ASP A 47 15.84 0.85 -8.84
CA ASP A 47 15.07 2.05 -8.46
C ASP A 47 13.99 1.68 -7.42
N TRP A 48 13.28 0.58 -7.64
CA TRP A 48 12.28 0.10 -6.70
C TRP A 48 12.90 -0.22 -5.32
N ASN A 49 14.06 -0.89 -5.31
CA ASN A 49 14.78 -1.17 -4.08
C ASN A 49 15.23 0.11 -3.36
N TYR A 50 15.64 1.14 -4.09
CA TYR A 50 15.95 2.45 -3.51
C TYR A 50 14.74 3.08 -2.78
N LEU A 51 13.53 2.79 -3.25
CA LEU A 51 12.31 3.28 -2.60
C LEU A 51 11.87 2.41 -1.42
N TYR A 52 11.88 1.07 -1.58
CA TYR A 52 11.11 0.17 -0.70
C TYR A 52 11.88 -1.02 -0.14
N SER A 53 13.20 -1.17 -0.38
CA SER A 53 13.92 -2.32 0.17
C SER A 53 14.22 -2.18 1.67
N LYS A 54 14.27 -3.30 2.36
CA LYS A 54 14.62 -3.38 3.78
C LYS A 54 16.00 -2.78 4.11
N SER A 55 16.97 -2.93 3.21
CA SER A 55 18.35 -2.55 3.48
C SER A 55 18.59 -1.03 3.48
N ASN A 56 17.91 -0.30 2.61
CA ASN A 56 18.15 1.13 2.39
C ASN A 56 17.03 1.86 1.66
N GLY A 57 15.84 1.28 1.63
CA GLY A 57 14.68 1.87 0.96
C GLY A 57 14.22 3.15 1.65
N ARG A 58 14.12 4.23 0.88
CA ARG A 58 13.76 5.56 1.36
C ARG A 58 12.48 5.59 2.20
N PHE A 59 11.49 4.77 1.83
CA PHE A 59 10.18 4.74 2.48
C PHE A 59 9.97 3.53 3.39
N TYR A 60 10.88 2.55 3.33
CA TYR A 60 10.71 1.28 4.03
C TYR A 60 10.52 1.46 5.54
N GLU A 61 11.45 2.16 6.19
CA GLU A 61 11.43 2.35 7.64
C GLU A 61 10.15 3.07 8.11
N GLY A 62 9.75 4.15 7.41
CA GLY A 62 8.53 4.90 7.76
C GLY A 62 7.26 4.05 7.63
N ILE A 63 7.18 3.19 6.61
CA ILE A 63 6.04 2.29 6.44
C ILE A 63 6.02 1.22 7.52
N VAL A 64 7.15 0.57 7.76
CA VAL A 64 7.24 -0.57 8.69
C VAL A 64 7.10 -0.12 10.13
N SER A 65 7.72 1.01 10.52
CA SER A 65 7.60 1.58 11.88
C SER A 65 6.16 1.91 12.23
N GLY A 66 5.38 2.39 11.27
CA GLY A 66 3.96 2.64 11.46
C GLY A 66 3.20 1.40 11.93
N PHE A 67 3.50 0.22 11.38
CA PHE A 67 2.88 -1.04 11.81
C PHE A 67 3.49 -1.61 13.09
N THR A 68 4.80 -1.49 13.26
CA THR A 68 5.46 -1.99 14.49
C THR A 68 5.03 -1.23 15.74
N ALA A 69 4.60 0.02 15.62
CA ALA A 69 3.99 0.77 16.70
C ALA A 69 2.74 0.09 17.29
N TYR A 70 2.02 -0.71 16.48
CA TYR A 70 0.88 -1.52 16.93
C TYR A 70 1.25 -2.94 17.40
N GLY A 71 2.54 -3.25 17.50
CA GLY A 71 3.04 -4.56 17.90
C GLY A 71 3.12 -5.59 16.77
N ILE A 72 2.82 -5.20 15.52
CA ILE A 72 2.99 -6.07 14.35
C ILE A 72 4.49 -6.21 14.08
N SER A 73 5.01 -7.45 14.07
CA SER A 73 6.42 -7.69 13.79
C SER A 73 6.79 -7.22 12.37
N GLU A 74 8.00 -6.67 12.19
CA GLU A 74 8.55 -6.33 10.88
C GLU A 74 8.48 -7.51 9.90
N GLU A 75 8.66 -8.74 10.39
CA GLU A 75 8.59 -9.96 9.58
C GLU A 75 7.19 -10.23 9.00
N ASN A 76 6.17 -9.66 9.64
CA ASN A 76 4.79 -9.74 9.19
C ASN A 76 4.42 -8.62 8.20
N VAL A 77 5.35 -7.71 7.86
CA VAL A 77 5.13 -6.65 6.87
C VAL A 77 5.88 -7.01 5.59
N SER A 78 5.16 -7.31 4.55
CA SER A 78 5.71 -7.66 3.24
C SER A 78 5.25 -6.69 2.16
N PHE A 79 6.00 -6.64 1.05
CA PHE A 79 5.70 -5.78 -0.09
C PHE A 79 5.41 -6.62 -1.33
N ILE A 80 4.49 -6.18 -2.17
CA ILE A 80 4.41 -6.65 -3.54
C ILE A 80 5.40 -5.83 -4.36
N ASN A 81 6.43 -6.51 -4.85
CA ASN A 81 7.48 -5.89 -5.67
C ASN A 81 7.10 -5.98 -7.15
N TYR A 82 6.86 -4.84 -7.77
CA TYR A 82 6.43 -4.75 -9.17
C TYR A 82 7.39 -5.41 -10.17
N PHE A 83 8.69 -5.47 -9.86
CA PHE A 83 9.71 -5.98 -10.78
C PHE A 83 10.09 -7.46 -10.57
N THR A 84 9.72 -8.04 -9.43
CA THR A 84 10.13 -9.43 -9.10
C THR A 84 8.98 -10.36 -8.78
N ASP A 85 7.86 -9.84 -8.27
CA ASP A 85 6.70 -10.67 -8.05
C ASP A 85 6.04 -11.05 -9.37
N THR A 86 5.51 -12.26 -9.44
CA THR A 86 4.61 -12.69 -10.50
C THR A 86 3.16 -12.41 -10.09
N LYS A 87 2.23 -12.58 -11.05
CA LYS A 87 0.78 -12.47 -10.74
C LYS A 87 0.38 -13.45 -9.65
N GLU A 88 0.91 -14.66 -9.71
CA GLU A 88 0.62 -15.74 -8.77
C GLU A 88 1.16 -15.42 -7.37
N SER A 89 2.43 -14.99 -7.26
CA SER A 89 3.01 -14.64 -5.96
C SER A 89 2.35 -13.42 -5.32
N ALA A 90 1.97 -12.44 -6.14
CA ALA A 90 1.23 -11.27 -5.66
C ALA A 90 -0.17 -11.65 -5.14
N LYS A 91 -0.90 -12.53 -5.87
CA LYS A 91 -2.21 -13.06 -5.42
C LYS A 91 -2.07 -13.83 -4.11
N GLU A 92 -1.09 -14.73 -4.01
CA GLU A 92 -0.82 -15.51 -2.80
C GLU A 92 -0.53 -14.60 -1.60
N LYS A 93 0.26 -13.53 -1.77
CA LYS A 93 0.50 -12.55 -0.72
C LYS A 93 -0.81 -11.91 -0.24
N ILE A 94 -1.66 -11.47 -1.17
CA ILE A 94 -2.94 -10.82 -0.85
C ILE A 94 -3.89 -11.79 -0.14
N GLU A 95 -4.00 -13.03 -0.61
CA GLU A 95 -4.85 -14.06 -0.01
C GLU A 95 -4.44 -14.40 1.43
N ASN A 96 -3.15 -14.30 1.73
CA ASN A 96 -2.58 -14.58 3.05
C ASN A 96 -2.49 -13.34 3.95
N ALA A 97 -2.89 -12.17 3.50
CA ALA A 97 -2.84 -10.94 4.27
C ALA A 97 -4.08 -10.77 5.16
N ASP A 98 -3.88 -10.15 6.32
CA ASP A 98 -4.95 -9.64 7.18
C ASP A 98 -5.19 -8.15 6.89
N ILE A 99 -4.13 -7.44 6.49
CA ILE A 99 -4.16 -6.01 6.15
C ILE A 99 -3.54 -5.80 4.77
N LEU A 100 -4.25 -5.13 3.89
CA LEU A 100 -3.73 -4.59 2.64
C LEU A 100 -3.48 -3.09 2.81
N TYR A 101 -2.27 -2.64 2.54
CA TYR A 101 -1.89 -1.23 2.67
C TYR A 101 -1.47 -0.63 1.34
N PHE A 102 -2.30 0.28 0.83
CA PHE A 102 -2.08 0.99 -0.43
C PHE A 102 -1.38 2.32 -0.20
N LEU A 103 -0.25 2.52 -0.86
CA LEU A 103 0.55 3.73 -0.71
C LEU A 103 -0.02 4.92 -1.49
N GLY A 104 0.36 6.13 -1.08
CA GLY A 104 0.10 7.35 -1.83
C GLY A 104 0.95 7.46 -3.11
N GLY A 105 0.56 8.32 -4.03
CA GLY A 105 1.22 8.57 -5.32
C GLY A 105 0.21 8.76 -6.43
N LEU A 106 0.38 8.07 -7.57
CA LEU A 106 -0.51 8.14 -8.73
C LEU A 106 -1.59 7.04 -8.68
N PRO A 107 -2.86 7.36 -8.49
CA PRO A 107 -3.92 6.35 -8.39
C PRO A 107 -4.19 5.64 -9.72
N ASP A 108 -4.13 6.32 -10.86
CA ASP A 108 -4.26 5.74 -12.19
C ASP A 108 -3.15 4.72 -12.48
N ARG A 109 -1.89 5.04 -12.18
CA ARG A 109 -0.77 4.09 -12.30
C ARG A 109 -0.94 2.88 -11.40
N MET A 110 -1.43 3.09 -10.18
CA MET A 110 -1.74 1.98 -9.28
C MET A 110 -2.81 1.07 -9.88
N MET A 111 -3.89 1.64 -10.41
CA MET A 111 -4.98 0.87 -11.04
C MET A 111 -4.51 0.13 -12.29
N ASP A 112 -3.66 0.73 -13.11
CA ASP A 112 -3.10 0.06 -14.29
C ASP A 112 -2.24 -1.15 -13.91
N ARG A 113 -1.38 -1.03 -12.89
CA ARG A 113 -0.55 -2.13 -12.39
C ARG A 113 -1.37 -3.21 -11.68
N ILE A 114 -2.45 -2.85 -10.97
CA ILE A 114 -3.42 -3.80 -10.42
C ILE A 114 -4.05 -4.62 -11.54
N LYS A 115 -4.43 -4.00 -12.67
CA LYS A 115 -4.95 -4.70 -13.85
C LYS A 115 -3.89 -5.56 -14.52
N GLU A 116 -2.68 -5.03 -14.71
CA GLU A 116 -1.55 -5.76 -15.29
C GLU A 116 -1.24 -7.04 -14.52
N PHE A 117 -1.25 -6.98 -13.20
CA PHE A 117 -1.05 -8.13 -12.31
C PHE A 117 -2.29 -9.00 -12.11
N ASP A 118 -3.43 -8.64 -12.73
CA ASP A 118 -4.70 -9.36 -12.59
C ASP A 118 -5.13 -9.55 -11.13
N LEU A 119 -4.99 -8.49 -10.32
CA LEU A 119 -5.26 -8.53 -8.87
C LEU A 119 -6.68 -8.10 -8.49
N LYS A 120 -7.48 -7.58 -9.41
CA LYS A 120 -8.79 -7.02 -9.10
C LYS A 120 -9.67 -8.00 -8.30
N ASP A 121 -9.77 -9.23 -8.79
CA ASP A 121 -10.69 -10.21 -8.19
C ASP A 121 -10.26 -10.66 -6.79
N VAL A 122 -8.96 -10.83 -6.55
CA VAL A 122 -8.45 -11.20 -5.23
C VAL A 122 -8.58 -10.05 -4.24
N LEU A 123 -8.35 -8.82 -4.68
CA LEU A 123 -8.57 -7.61 -3.87
C LEU A 123 -10.04 -7.45 -3.47
N MET A 124 -10.96 -7.63 -4.42
CA MET A 124 -12.41 -7.54 -4.15
C MET A 124 -12.93 -8.65 -3.24
N LYS A 125 -12.26 -9.79 -3.19
CA LYS A 125 -12.61 -10.92 -2.29
C LYS A 125 -11.96 -10.82 -0.92
N HIS A 126 -11.02 -9.91 -0.73
CA HIS A 126 -10.33 -9.75 0.56
C HIS A 126 -11.32 -9.34 1.66
N ASN A 127 -11.33 -10.08 2.77
CA ASN A 127 -12.28 -9.87 3.87
C ASN A 127 -11.66 -9.19 5.12
N GLY A 128 -10.36 -8.89 5.07
CA GLY A 128 -9.63 -8.24 6.15
C GLY A 128 -9.77 -6.72 6.16
N ILE A 129 -8.70 -6.07 6.52
CA ILE A 129 -8.58 -4.61 6.55
C ILE A 129 -7.95 -4.14 5.25
N VAL A 130 -8.55 -3.17 4.61
CA VAL A 130 -7.99 -2.45 3.47
C VAL A 130 -7.75 -1.02 3.90
N MET A 131 -6.52 -0.59 3.91
CA MET A 131 -6.18 0.77 4.28
C MET A 131 -5.25 1.41 3.26
N GLY A 132 -5.25 2.73 3.20
CA GLY A 132 -4.37 3.46 2.31
C GLY A 132 -4.51 4.96 2.48
N TYR A 133 -3.49 5.68 2.03
CA TYR A 133 -3.45 7.13 2.11
C TYR A 133 -3.35 7.78 0.73
N SER A 134 -3.89 9.00 0.58
CA SER A 134 -3.88 9.74 -0.69
C SER A 134 -4.38 8.85 -1.84
N ALA A 135 -3.56 8.56 -2.85
CA ALA A 135 -3.92 7.64 -3.94
C ALA A 135 -4.47 6.30 -3.43
N GLY A 136 -3.85 5.72 -2.38
CA GLY A 136 -4.30 4.47 -1.77
C GLY A 136 -5.65 4.57 -1.05
N ALA A 137 -6.06 5.77 -0.65
CA ALA A 137 -7.39 6.00 -0.09
C ALA A 137 -8.42 6.09 -1.22
N VAL A 138 -8.16 6.90 -2.26
CA VAL A 138 -9.15 7.17 -3.31
C VAL A 138 -9.46 5.97 -4.18
N ILE A 139 -8.51 5.05 -4.41
CA ILE A 139 -8.78 3.83 -5.19
C ILE A 139 -9.75 2.85 -4.52
N GLN A 140 -10.03 3.02 -3.22
CA GLN A 140 -11.01 2.23 -2.48
C GLN A 140 -12.45 2.74 -2.72
N LEU A 141 -12.60 3.89 -3.34
CA LEU A 141 -13.89 4.48 -3.66
C LEU A 141 -14.40 3.97 -5.02
N ALA A 142 -15.71 3.85 -5.16
CA ALA A 142 -16.35 3.47 -6.43
C ALA A 142 -16.10 4.52 -7.52
N GLU A 143 -16.05 5.78 -7.13
CA GLU A 143 -15.80 6.93 -8.00
C GLU A 143 -14.98 7.97 -7.24
N TYR A 144 -14.06 8.61 -7.91
CA TYR A 144 -13.31 9.75 -7.40
C TYR A 144 -12.97 10.73 -8.53
N HIS A 145 -12.69 11.96 -8.16
CA HIS A 145 -12.27 13.00 -9.08
C HIS A 145 -10.91 13.54 -8.64
N LEU A 146 -10.01 13.72 -9.61
CA LEU A 146 -8.76 14.44 -9.44
C LEU A 146 -8.79 15.70 -10.29
N SER A 147 -8.45 16.83 -9.69
CA SER A 147 -8.27 18.08 -10.45
C SER A 147 -6.82 18.20 -10.89
N PRO A 148 -6.56 18.77 -12.06
CA PRO A 148 -5.19 19.10 -12.46
C PRO A 148 -4.54 20.03 -11.45
N ASP A 149 -3.30 19.75 -11.11
CA ASP A 149 -2.44 20.63 -10.33
C ASP A 149 -0.98 20.54 -10.80
N ASP A 150 -0.05 21.22 -10.10
CA ASP A 150 1.36 21.23 -10.48
C ASP A 150 2.01 19.83 -10.37
N ASP A 151 1.51 18.96 -9.48
CA ASP A 151 1.98 17.59 -9.32
C ASP A 151 1.30 16.61 -10.28
N TYR A 152 0.09 16.93 -10.73
CA TYR A 152 -0.76 16.11 -11.60
C TYR A 152 -1.32 16.93 -12.78
N PRO A 153 -0.47 17.44 -13.67
CA PRO A 153 -0.94 18.30 -14.76
C PRO A 153 -1.77 17.57 -15.84
N GLU A 154 -1.81 16.24 -15.77
CA GLU A 154 -2.47 15.37 -16.75
C GLU A 154 -3.95 15.07 -16.43
N PHE A 155 -4.45 15.53 -15.29
CA PHE A 155 -5.85 15.32 -14.87
C PHE A 155 -6.75 16.50 -15.15
#